data_b529008911ee4b688e7f007e98607c00
#
_entry.id   b529008911ee4b688e7f007e98607c00
#
_cell.length_a   1.000
_cell.length_b   1.000
_cell.length_c   1.000
_cell.angle_alpha   90.00
_cell.angle_beta   90.00
_cell.angle_gamma   90.00
#
_symmetry.space_group_name_H-M   'P 1'
#
loop_
_entity.id
_entity.type
_entity.pdbx_description
1 polymer ?
#
loop_
_entity_poly.entity_id
_entity_poly.type
_entity_poly.pdbx_seq_one_letter_code
_entity_poly.pdbx_strand_id
1 'polypeptide(L)'
;GDLESERRALFGAVMRMIGRLTARQPMLIVLDDLHWADRSTLMLLASLAGDNPPSGVLALGIYRDTELPEDSLLPDTLTNLQRRLPTLKLQVEALDTEQVGELVADRLDGALASSLHDQTGGNPFLVEQLVRHLEETGIGDPGNAPAEVRQIIYQRVNHLPEGGPDLLKRAALIGRDFDLQILLATTSRDEDEVIDL
;
A
#
# COMPACT_ATOMS: atom_id res chain seq x y z
N GLY A 1 4.03 12.91 34.07
CA GLY A 1 2.81 13.76 34.01
C GLY A 1 2.93 14.86 32.98
N ASP A 2 4.13 15.29 32.68
CA ASP A 2 4.41 16.50 31.88
C ASP A 2 4.29 16.21 30.37
N LEU A 3 4.88 15.13 29.88
CA LEU A 3 4.91 14.79 28.45
C LEU A 3 3.52 14.53 27.84
N GLU A 4 2.62 13.91 28.59
CA GLU A 4 1.26 13.70 28.11
C GLU A 4 0.44 14.99 28.06
N SER A 5 0.70 15.88 29.00
CA SER A 5 0.06 17.19 29.07
C SER A 5 0.52 18.08 27.90
N GLU A 6 1.84 18.09 27.63
CA GLU A 6 2.44 18.82 26.51
C GLU A 6 1.94 18.30 25.15
N ARG A 7 1.90 17.00 24.98
CA ARG A 7 1.37 16.37 23.76
C ARG A 7 -0.11 16.71 23.53
N ARG A 8 -0.92 16.67 24.57
CA ARG A 8 -2.34 17.06 24.51
C ARG A 8 -2.53 18.53 24.16
N ALA A 9 -1.68 19.39 24.72
CA ALA A 9 -1.67 20.82 24.40
C ALA A 9 -1.29 21.07 22.94
N LEU A 10 -0.29 20.33 22.41
CA LEU A 10 0.15 20.39 21.03
C LEU A 10 -0.97 19.96 20.07
N PHE A 11 -1.60 18.80 20.31
CA PHE A 11 -2.70 18.32 19.48
C PHE A 11 -3.88 19.30 19.48
N GLY A 12 -4.21 19.85 20.66
CA GLY A 12 -5.22 20.90 20.76
C GLY A 12 -4.85 22.18 19.97
N ALA A 13 -3.56 22.54 19.93
CA ALA A 13 -3.11 23.67 19.11
C ALA A 13 -3.24 23.38 17.60
N VAL A 14 -2.89 22.18 17.16
CA VAL A 14 -3.06 21.74 15.78
C VAL A 14 -4.55 21.75 15.38
N MET A 15 -5.44 21.20 16.22
CA MET A 15 -6.88 21.19 15.94
C MET A 15 -7.44 22.62 15.86
N ARG A 16 -7.01 23.53 16.74
CA ARG A 16 -7.42 24.94 16.65
C ARG A 16 -6.89 25.62 15.38
N MET A 17 -5.67 25.32 14.96
CA MET A 17 -5.11 25.84 13.71
C MET A 17 -5.94 25.35 12.51
N ILE A 18 -6.22 24.05 12.42
CA ILE A 18 -7.08 23.48 11.39
C ILE A 18 -8.44 24.15 11.37
N GLY A 19 -9.10 24.28 12.53
CA GLY A 19 -10.40 24.95 12.63
C GLY A 19 -10.39 26.41 12.19
N ARG A 20 -9.29 27.15 12.40
CA ARG A 20 -9.15 28.53 11.89
C ARG A 20 -8.97 28.57 10.37
N LEU A 21 -8.26 27.60 9.79
CA LEU A 21 -8.07 27.52 8.35
C LEU A 21 -9.36 27.11 7.65
N THR A 22 -10.08 26.13 8.19
CA THR A 22 -11.33 25.63 7.62
C THR A 22 -12.50 26.60 7.78
N ALA A 23 -12.41 27.55 8.71
CA ALA A 23 -13.36 28.65 8.79
C ALA A 23 -13.33 29.57 7.55
N ARG A 24 -12.28 29.51 6.74
CA ARG A 24 -12.13 30.32 5.51
C ARG A 24 -12.39 29.50 4.25
N GLN A 25 -11.95 28.27 4.21
CA GLN A 25 -12.13 27.37 3.07
C GLN A 25 -12.03 25.91 3.51
N PRO A 26 -12.75 24.98 2.88
CA PRO A 26 -12.61 23.55 3.16
C PRO A 26 -11.17 23.07 2.99
N MET A 27 -10.77 22.06 3.76
CA MET A 27 -9.42 21.49 3.77
C MET A 27 -9.48 19.99 3.49
N LEU A 28 -8.63 19.52 2.58
CA LEU A 28 -8.33 18.12 2.39
C LEU A 28 -6.98 17.82 3.09
N ILE A 29 -6.99 16.83 3.97
CA ILE A 29 -5.78 16.27 4.59
C ILE A 29 -5.59 14.88 4.02
N VAL A 30 -4.44 14.65 3.36
CA VAL A 30 -4.07 13.33 2.83
C VAL A 30 -2.95 12.77 3.71
N LEU A 31 -3.17 11.56 4.20
CA LEU A 31 -2.23 10.80 5.02
C LEU A 31 -1.93 9.50 4.29
N ASP A 32 -0.78 9.44 3.65
CA ASP A 32 -0.33 8.26 2.93
C ASP A 32 0.48 7.35 3.85
N ASP A 33 0.51 6.06 3.51
CA ASP A 33 1.26 5.03 4.23
C ASP A 33 0.97 4.96 5.75
N LEU A 34 -0.30 5.10 6.14
CA LEU A 34 -0.71 5.06 7.55
C LEU A 34 -0.34 3.76 8.28
N HIS A 35 -0.06 2.68 7.57
CA HIS A 35 0.41 1.43 8.16
C HIS A 35 1.81 1.55 8.80
N TRP A 36 2.60 2.58 8.45
CA TRP A 36 3.88 2.92 9.08
C TRP A 36 3.78 4.06 10.09
N ALA A 37 2.57 4.59 10.32
CA ALA A 37 2.39 5.70 11.22
C ALA A 37 2.73 5.32 12.67
N ASP A 38 3.52 6.15 13.33
CA ASP A 38 3.82 6.01 14.74
C ASP A 38 2.59 6.30 15.63
N ARG A 39 2.69 5.91 16.89
CA ARG A 39 1.64 6.13 17.88
C ARG A 39 1.21 7.59 17.99
N SER A 40 2.14 8.53 17.87
CA SER A 40 1.85 9.96 18.02
C SER A 40 1.05 10.49 16.85
N THR A 41 1.38 10.05 15.63
CA THR A 41 0.65 10.36 14.41
C THR A 41 -0.78 9.80 14.46
N LEU A 42 -0.96 8.55 14.89
CA LEU A 42 -2.29 7.95 15.05
C LEU A 42 -3.13 8.64 16.13
N MET A 43 -2.52 9.07 17.23
CA MET A 43 -3.19 9.85 18.27
C MET A 43 -3.60 11.25 17.77
N LEU A 44 -2.77 11.89 16.94
CA LEU A 44 -3.13 13.16 16.30
C LEU A 44 -4.30 12.96 15.33
N LEU A 45 -4.27 11.90 14.52
CA LEU A 45 -5.38 11.53 13.64
C LEU A 45 -6.68 11.30 14.45
N ALA A 46 -6.61 10.55 15.55
CA ALA A 46 -7.74 10.34 16.45
C ALA A 46 -8.30 11.65 17.04
N SER A 47 -7.47 12.69 17.17
CA SER A 47 -7.89 14.00 17.66
C SER A 47 -8.85 14.72 16.71
N LEU A 48 -8.91 14.34 15.44
CA LEU A 48 -9.92 14.83 14.49
C LEU A 48 -11.34 14.46 14.90
N ALA A 49 -11.50 13.35 15.63
CA ALA A 49 -12.77 12.87 16.19
C ALA A 49 -12.92 13.22 17.68
N GLY A 50 -12.20 14.21 18.18
CA GLY A 50 -12.28 14.68 19.56
C GLY A 50 -13.63 15.36 19.91
N ASP A 51 -13.70 15.94 21.09
CA ASP A 51 -14.95 16.54 21.60
C ASP A 51 -15.44 17.76 20.79
N ASN A 52 -14.53 18.39 20.06
CA ASN A 52 -14.83 19.54 19.19
C ASN A 52 -14.11 19.38 17.84
N PRO A 53 -14.60 18.50 16.94
CA PRO A 53 -13.97 18.25 15.67
C PRO A 53 -14.01 19.50 14.78
N PRO A 54 -12.92 19.81 14.06
CA PRO A 54 -12.93 20.92 13.11
C PRO A 54 -13.90 20.62 11.96
N SER A 55 -14.81 21.57 11.69
CA SER A 55 -15.71 21.47 10.53
C SER A 55 -14.98 21.79 9.22
N GLY A 56 -15.48 21.28 8.09
CA GLY A 56 -14.92 21.58 6.78
C GLY A 56 -13.60 20.87 6.48
N VAL A 57 -13.28 19.79 7.19
CA VAL A 57 -12.14 18.90 6.93
C VAL A 57 -12.62 17.63 6.26
N LEU A 58 -11.96 17.25 5.17
CA LEU A 58 -11.98 15.89 4.64
C LEU A 58 -10.59 15.27 4.89
N ALA A 59 -10.54 14.18 5.64
CA ALA A 59 -9.32 13.42 5.84
C ALA A 59 -9.35 12.16 4.98
N LEU A 60 -8.32 11.95 4.15
CA LEU A 60 -8.11 10.77 3.33
C LEU A 60 -6.90 10.02 3.89
N GLY A 61 -7.14 8.85 4.46
CA GLY A 61 -6.09 7.95 4.94
C GLY A 61 -5.89 6.80 3.97
N ILE A 62 -4.64 6.55 3.59
CA ILE A 62 -4.25 5.46 2.67
C ILE A 62 -3.35 4.50 3.46
N TYR A 63 -3.65 3.22 3.41
CA TYR A 63 -2.85 2.19 4.08
C TYR A 63 -2.98 0.85 3.37
N ARG A 64 -2.02 -0.04 3.62
CA ARG A 64 -2.04 -1.43 3.16
C ARG A 64 -2.44 -2.33 4.31
N ASP A 65 -3.57 -3.00 4.18
CA ASP A 65 -4.09 -3.89 5.21
C ASP A 65 -3.24 -5.18 5.36
N THR A 66 -2.58 -5.60 4.29
CA THR A 66 -1.67 -6.76 4.27
C THR A 66 -0.28 -6.49 4.88
N GLU A 67 0.08 -5.22 5.11
CA GLU A 67 1.39 -4.81 5.65
C GLU A 67 1.25 -4.25 7.08
N LEU A 68 0.14 -4.51 7.77
CA LEU A 68 -0.08 -4.03 9.14
C LEU A 68 0.70 -4.90 10.14
N PRO A 69 1.57 -4.31 10.99
CA PRO A 69 2.17 -5.03 12.11
C PRO A 69 1.08 -5.58 13.06
N GLU A 70 1.35 -6.72 13.69
CA GLU A 70 0.40 -7.34 14.64
C GLU A 70 0.03 -6.44 15.81
N ASP A 71 0.97 -5.60 16.26
CA ASP A 71 0.80 -4.63 17.34
C ASP A 71 0.36 -3.24 16.86
N SER A 72 -0.05 -3.10 15.60
CA SER A 72 -0.47 -1.84 15.01
C SER A 72 -1.70 -1.26 15.71
N LEU A 73 -1.62 -0.01 16.10
CA LEU A 73 -2.73 0.74 16.67
C LEU A 73 -3.70 1.32 15.62
N LEU A 74 -3.38 1.16 14.33
CA LEU A 74 -4.19 1.72 13.24
C LEU A 74 -5.61 1.14 13.21
N PRO A 75 -5.85 -0.18 13.32
CA PRO A 75 -7.20 -0.75 13.30
C PRO A 75 -8.10 -0.17 14.40
N ASP A 76 -7.58 -0.05 15.61
CA ASP A 76 -8.32 0.54 16.75
C ASP A 76 -8.60 2.02 16.54
N THR A 77 -7.62 2.74 15.99
CA THR A 77 -7.75 4.17 15.66
C THR A 77 -8.84 4.38 14.61
N LEU A 78 -8.85 3.59 13.53
CA LEU A 78 -9.86 3.65 12.49
C LEU A 78 -11.25 3.30 13.02
N THR A 79 -11.37 2.25 13.84
CA THR A 79 -12.62 1.87 14.50
C THR A 79 -13.16 3.00 15.36
N ASN A 80 -12.31 3.70 16.10
CA ASN A 80 -12.70 4.83 16.93
C ASN A 80 -13.18 6.02 16.09
N LEU A 81 -12.47 6.33 14.99
CA LEU A 81 -12.87 7.37 14.04
C LEU A 81 -14.24 7.07 13.42
N GLN A 82 -14.46 5.84 12.96
CA GLN A 82 -15.73 5.40 12.37
C GLN A 82 -16.94 5.53 13.31
N ARG A 83 -16.72 5.37 14.60
CA ARG A 83 -17.78 5.54 15.61
C ARG A 83 -18.18 7.00 15.85
N ARG A 84 -17.28 7.93 15.57
CA ARG A 84 -17.44 9.36 15.92
C ARG A 84 -17.63 10.29 14.73
N LEU A 85 -17.14 9.90 13.57
CA LEU A 85 -17.19 10.69 12.34
C LEU A 85 -17.84 9.90 11.20
N PRO A 86 -18.54 10.56 10.29
CA PRO A 86 -18.92 9.96 9.01
C PRO A 86 -17.66 9.48 8.29
N THR A 87 -17.54 8.17 8.09
CA THR A 87 -16.36 7.56 7.51
C THR A 87 -16.78 6.59 6.42
N LEU A 88 -16.10 6.65 5.27
CA LEU A 88 -16.22 5.70 4.17
C LEU A 88 -14.92 4.91 4.07
N LYS A 89 -15.01 3.58 4.10
CA LYS A 89 -13.89 2.70 3.78
C LYS A 89 -14.02 2.30 2.31
N LEU A 90 -12.99 2.61 1.52
CA LEU A 90 -12.85 2.16 0.14
C LEU A 90 -11.75 1.12 0.09
N GLN A 91 -12.05 -0.04 -0.49
CA GLN A 91 -11.06 -1.04 -0.81
C GLN A 91 -10.69 -0.90 -2.29
N VAL A 92 -9.40 -0.73 -2.54
CA VAL A 92 -8.87 -0.61 -3.89
C VAL A 92 -8.26 -1.97 -4.25
N GLU A 93 -8.86 -2.63 -5.21
CA GLU A 93 -8.41 -3.93 -5.71
C GLU A 93 -7.50 -3.75 -6.94
N ALA A 94 -6.77 -4.80 -7.29
CA ALA A 94 -6.06 -4.84 -8.56
C ALA A 94 -7.06 -4.80 -9.72
N LEU A 95 -6.65 -4.26 -10.86
CA LEU A 95 -7.46 -4.24 -12.07
C LEU A 95 -7.66 -5.68 -12.58
N ASP A 96 -8.86 -6.02 -12.99
CA ASP A 96 -9.11 -7.24 -13.73
C ASP A 96 -8.66 -7.12 -15.21
N THR A 97 -8.75 -8.20 -15.98
CA THR A 97 -8.29 -8.22 -17.37
C THR A 97 -9.07 -7.23 -18.27
N GLU A 98 -10.35 -7.03 -18.02
CA GLU A 98 -11.18 -6.10 -18.78
C GLU A 98 -10.76 -4.65 -18.50
N GLN A 99 -10.57 -4.32 -17.23
CA GLN A 99 -10.10 -3.01 -16.77
C GLN A 99 -8.66 -2.71 -17.23
N VAL A 100 -7.79 -3.72 -17.29
CA VAL A 100 -6.46 -3.58 -17.92
C VAL A 100 -6.63 -3.28 -19.40
N GLY A 101 -7.53 -3.96 -20.09
CA GLY A 101 -7.86 -3.68 -21.49
C GLY A 101 -8.34 -2.25 -21.70
N GLU A 102 -9.23 -1.76 -20.87
CA GLU A 102 -9.70 -0.36 -20.91
C GLU A 102 -8.57 0.65 -20.69
N LEU A 103 -7.70 0.37 -19.69
CA LEU A 103 -6.57 1.25 -19.36
C LEU A 103 -5.60 1.42 -20.54
N VAL A 104 -5.44 0.40 -21.37
CA VAL A 104 -4.46 0.40 -22.46
C VAL A 104 -5.08 0.61 -23.85
N ALA A 105 -6.41 0.70 -23.96
CA ALA A 105 -7.16 0.70 -25.22
C ALA A 105 -6.70 1.73 -26.24
N ASP A 106 -6.28 2.92 -25.80
CA ASP A 106 -5.79 3.98 -26.67
C ASP A 106 -4.33 3.81 -27.14
N ARG A 107 -3.61 2.84 -26.58
CA ARG A 107 -2.16 2.68 -26.75
C ARG A 107 -1.74 1.34 -27.35
N LEU A 108 -2.46 0.28 -27.00
CA LEU A 108 -2.14 -1.09 -27.43
C LEU A 108 -3.39 -1.85 -27.88
N ASP A 109 -3.18 -2.91 -28.67
CA ASP A 109 -4.24 -3.85 -29.01
C ASP A 109 -4.76 -4.55 -27.74
N GLY A 110 -6.07 -4.54 -27.54
CA GLY A 110 -6.74 -5.20 -26.42
C GLY A 110 -6.43 -6.69 -26.29
N ALA A 111 -5.96 -7.33 -27.36
CA ALA A 111 -5.48 -8.72 -27.34
C ALA A 111 -4.32 -8.93 -26.32
N LEU A 112 -3.60 -7.89 -25.95
CA LEU A 112 -2.51 -7.95 -24.97
C LEU A 112 -2.97 -7.83 -23.51
N ALA A 113 -4.24 -7.48 -23.25
CA ALA A 113 -4.75 -7.23 -21.90
C ALA A 113 -4.55 -8.41 -20.94
N SER A 114 -4.83 -9.64 -21.39
CA SER A 114 -4.62 -10.85 -20.57
C SER A 114 -3.15 -11.06 -20.23
N SER A 115 -2.25 -10.89 -21.21
CA SER A 115 -0.81 -11.03 -20.98
C SER A 115 -0.26 -9.95 -20.03
N LEU A 116 -0.72 -8.71 -20.16
CA LEU A 116 -0.36 -7.60 -19.27
C LEU A 116 -0.87 -7.85 -17.85
N HIS A 117 -2.14 -8.27 -17.72
CA HIS A 117 -2.72 -8.62 -16.43
C HIS A 117 -1.91 -9.74 -15.76
N ASP A 118 -1.63 -10.82 -16.49
CA ASP A 118 -0.89 -11.97 -15.96
C ASP A 118 0.53 -11.60 -15.49
N GLN A 119 1.20 -10.68 -16.17
CA GLN A 119 2.55 -10.24 -15.81
C GLN A 119 2.55 -9.26 -14.64
N THR A 120 1.51 -8.45 -14.48
CA THR A 120 1.45 -7.34 -13.52
C THR A 120 0.58 -7.63 -12.31
N GLY A 121 -0.22 -8.72 -12.35
CA GLY A 121 -1.24 -9.01 -11.36
C GLY A 121 -2.32 -7.91 -11.31
N GLY A 122 -2.54 -7.19 -12.41
CA GLY A 122 -3.49 -6.09 -12.48
C GLY A 122 -3.06 -4.82 -11.73
N ASN A 123 -1.80 -4.71 -11.32
CA ASN A 123 -1.31 -3.48 -10.70
C ASN A 123 -1.19 -2.38 -11.76
N PRO A 124 -1.98 -1.28 -11.68
CA PRO A 124 -2.04 -0.27 -12.74
C PRO A 124 -0.70 0.40 -12.99
N PHE A 125 0.10 0.62 -11.95
CA PHE A 125 1.44 1.19 -12.10
C PHE A 125 2.35 0.26 -12.92
N LEU A 126 2.34 -1.04 -12.64
CA LEU A 126 3.14 -2.00 -13.39
C LEU A 126 2.64 -2.15 -14.83
N VAL A 127 1.32 -2.10 -15.04
CA VAL A 127 0.72 -2.08 -16.38
C VAL A 127 1.24 -0.87 -17.16
N GLU A 128 1.17 0.32 -16.61
CA GLU A 128 1.66 1.56 -17.25
C GLU A 128 3.16 1.50 -17.60
N GLN A 129 4.00 0.98 -16.72
CA GLN A 129 5.43 0.83 -16.97
C GLN A 129 5.71 -0.17 -18.10
N LEU A 130 4.97 -1.28 -18.10
CA LEU A 130 5.12 -2.31 -19.13
C LEU A 130 4.66 -1.81 -20.50
N VAL A 131 3.54 -1.10 -20.54
CA VAL A 131 3.02 -0.46 -21.77
C VAL A 131 4.04 0.53 -22.33
N ARG A 132 4.58 1.43 -21.51
CA ARG A 132 5.60 2.38 -21.95
C ARG A 132 6.82 1.67 -22.54
N HIS A 133 7.27 0.61 -21.90
CA HIS A 133 8.39 -0.18 -22.40
C HIS A 133 8.10 -0.83 -23.76
N LEU A 134 6.88 -1.34 -23.94
CA LEU A 134 6.45 -1.92 -25.24
C LEU A 134 6.41 -0.86 -26.34
N GLU A 135 5.95 0.34 -26.05
CA GLU A 135 5.95 1.47 -26.99
C GLU A 135 7.36 1.89 -27.42
N GLU A 136 8.31 1.91 -26.47
CA GLU A 136 9.70 2.33 -26.73
C GLU A 136 10.52 1.26 -27.49
N THR A 137 10.31 0.00 -27.17
CA THR A 137 11.15 -1.09 -27.72
C THR A 137 10.51 -1.81 -28.89
N GLY A 138 9.18 -1.73 -29.04
CA GLY A 138 8.44 -2.44 -30.09
C GLY A 138 8.45 -3.96 -29.94
N ILE A 139 9.05 -4.51 -28.89
CA ILE A 139 9.26 -5.95 -28.66
C ILE A 139 8.78 -6.27 -27.26
N GLY A 140 7.66 -6.99 -27.17
CA GLY A 140 7.25 -7.65 -25.96
C GLY A 140 8.16 -8.83 -25.66
N ASP A 141 9.35 -8.61 -25.11
CA ASP A 141 10.13 -9.69 -24.51
C ASP A 141 9.69 -9.83 -23.05
N PRO A 142 8.94 -10.91 -22.72
CA PRO A 142 8.44 -11.13 -21.35
C PRO A 142 9.58 -11.30 -20.32
N GLY A 143 10.80 -11.60 -20.79
CA GLY A 143 11.97 -11.83 -19.95
C GLY A 143 12.73 -10.56 -19.53
N ASN A 144 12.41 -9.40 -20.09
CA ASN A 144 13.17 -8.16 -19.86
C ASN A 144 12.27 -7.08 -19.24
N ALA A 145 11.94 -7.24 -17.97
CA ALA A 145 11.17 -6.23 -17.24
C ALA A 145 11.87 -4.85 -17.31
N PRO A 146 11.11 -3.75 -17.50
CA PRO A 146 11.64 -2.39 -17.47
C PRO A 146 12.52 -2.13 -16.24
N ALA A 147 13.52 -1.24 -16.39
CA ALA A 147 14.44 -0.92 -15.29
C ALA A 147 13.70 -0.42 -14.04
N GLU A 148 12.63 0.34 -14.25
CA GLU A 148 11.76 0.88 -13.21
C GLU A 148 11.02 -0.23 -12.45
N VAL A 149 10.48 -1.22 -13.16
CA VAL A 149 9.82 -2.39 -12.58
C VAL A 149 10.83 -3.23 -11.78
N ARG A 150 12.02 -3.46 -12.36
CA ARG A 150 13.11 -4.15 -11.64
C ARG A 150 13.50 -3.43 -10.36
N GLN A 151 13.62 -2.10 -10.39
CA GLN A 151 13.98 -1.31 -9.22
C GLN A 151 12.95 -1.44 -8.10
N ILE A 152 11.66 -1.42 -8.43
CA ILE A 152 10.57 -1.61 -7.45
C ILE A 152 10.61 -3.01 -6.85
N ILE A 153 10.80 -4.04 -7.68
CA ILE A 153 10.96 -5.41 -7.21
C ILE A 153 12.17 -5.50 -6.27
N TYR A 154 13.32 -4.94 -6.64
CA TYR A 154 14.50 -4.92 -5.79
C TYR A 154 14.27 -4.20 -4.46
N GLN A 155 13.57 -3.07 -4.47
CA GLN A 155 13.22 -2.37 -3.23
C GLN A 155 12.36 -3.24 -2.32
N ARG A 156 11.32 -3.89 -2.85
CA ARG A 156 10.46 -4.80 -2.08
C ARG A 156 11.24 -6.01 -1.53
N VAL A 157 12.05 -6.64 -2.37
CA VAL A 157 12.90 -7.78 -1.97
C VAL A 157 13.86 -7.40 -0.85
N ASN A 158 14.43 -6.19 -0.89
CA ASN A 158 15.36 -5.72 0.13
C ASN A 158 14.69 -5.35 1.47
N HIS A 159 13.36 -5.20 1.49
CA HIS A 159 12.59 -4.95 2.71
C HIS A 159 12.06 -6.24 3.36
N LEU A 160 12.27 -7.39 2.73
CA LEU A 160 11.91 -8.68 3.33
C LEU A 160 12.78 -8.96 4.56
N PRO A 161 12.23 -9.71 5.54
CA PRO A 161 13.00 -10.20 6.69
C PRO A 161 14.26 -10.96 6.29
N GLU A 162 15.18 -11.13 7.24
CA GLU A 162 16.42 -11.86 7.01
C GLU A 162 16.14 -13.29 6.54
N GLY A 163 16.63 -13.61 5.32
CA GLY A 163 16.37 -14.88 4.65
C GLY A 163 15.26 -14.87 3.62
N GLY A 164 14.35 -13.88 3.65
CA GLY A 164 13.28 -13.70 2.67
C GLY A 164 13.80 -13.56 1.23
N PRO A 165 14.81 -12.71 0.96
CA PRO A 165 15.39 -12.59 -0.38
C PRO A 165 15.94 -13.90 -0.95
N ASP A 166 16.53 -14.75 -0.11
CA ASP A 166 17.09 -16.04 -0.54
C ASP A 166 15.99 -17.06 -0.83
N LEU A 167 14.96 -17.07 0.02
CA LEU A 167 13.78 -17.91 -0.19
C LEU A 167 13.06 -17.52 -1.49
N LEU A 168 12.90 -16.21 -1.74
CA LEU A 168 12.27 -15.70 -2.95
C LEU A 168 13.05 -16.07 -4.22
N LYS A 169 14.40 -16.05 -4.18
CA LYS A 169 15.23 -16.51 -5.31
C LYS A 169 15.01 -18.00 -5.60
N ARG A 170 14.87 -18.84 -4.57
CA ARG A 170 14.59 -20.27 -4.73
C ARG A 170 13.20 -20.48 -5.33
N ALA A 171 12.19 -19.79 -4.82
CA ALA A 171 10.84 -19.81 -5.38
C ALA A 171 10.82 -19.40 -6.85
N ALA A 172 11.55 -18.34 -7.23
CA ALA A 172 11.66 -17.86 -8.60
C ALA A 172 12.33 -18.89 -9.56
N LEU A 173 13.24 -19.71 -9.04
CA LEU A 173 13.86 -20.79 -9.81
C LEU A 173 12.94 -21.99 -10.02
N ILE A 174 12.01 -22.23 -9.10
CA ILE A 174 11.01 -23.31 -9.21
C ILE A 174 9.96 -22.95 -10.26
N GLY A 175 9.54 -21.69 -10.31
CA GLY A 175 8.55 -21.20 -11.25
C GLY A 175 7.46 -20.36 -10.59
N ARG A 176 6.40 -20.08 -11.35
CA ARG A 176 5.31 -19.21 -10.91
C ARG A 176 4.32 -19.92 -9.98
N ASP A 177 3.99 -21.13 -10.33
CA ASP A 177 3.05 -21.98 -9.60
C ASP A 177 3.79 -23.20 -9.07
N PHE A 178 3.86 -23.36 -7.76
CA PHE A 178 4.54 -24.48 -7.12
C PHE A 178 3.87 -24.86 -5.80
N ASP A 179 4.05 -26.11 -5.41
CA ASP A 179 3.65 -26.59 -4.09
C ASP A 179 4.66 -26.12 -3.02
N LEU A 180 4.17 -25.71 -1.85
CA LEU A 180 5.00 -25.32 -0.71
C LEU A 180 6.05 -26.39 -0.36
N GLN A 181 5.69 -27.67 -0.50
CA GLN A 181 6.60 -28.79 -0.24
C GLN A 181 7.82 -28.79 -1.18
N ILE A 182 7.66 -28.31 -2.40
CA ILE A 182 8.79 -28.18 -3.34
C ILE A 182 9.74 -27.09 -2.86
N LEU A 183 9.20 -25.95 -2.39
CA LEU A 183 10.02 -24.85 -1.84
C LEU A 183 10.74 -25.32 -0.56
N LEU A 184 10.05 -25.99 0.34
CA LEU A 184 10.63 -26.56 1.57
C LEU A 184 11.77 -27.53 1.28
N ALA A 185 11.66 -28.35 0.24
CA ALA A 185 12.73 -29.25 -0.19
C ALA A 185 14.00 -28.54 -0.69
N THR A 186 13.93 -27.24 -1.02
CA THR A 186 15.08 -26.44 -1.47
C THR A 186 15.77 -25.67 -0.33
N THR A 187 15.19 -25.66 0.87
CA THR A 187 15.72 -24.94 2.04
C THR A 187 15.94 -25.91 3.20
N SER A 188 16.79 -25.52 4.15
CA SER A 188 16.97 -26.25 5.41
C SER A 188 16.05 -25.73 6.52
N ARG A 189 15.13 -24.84 6.23
CA ARG A 189 14.17 -24.24 7.17
C ARG A 189 12.96 -25.16 7.30
N ASP A 190 12.29 -25.08 8.44
CA ASP A 190 11.01 -25.75 8.64
C ASP A 190 9.85 -24.95 8.02
N GLU A 191 8.65 -25.53 8.03
CA GLU A 191 7.47 -24.96 7.41
C GLU A 191 7.06 -23.65 8.08
N ASP A 192 7.13 -23.59 9.42
CA ASP A 192 6.74 -22.41 10.19
C ASP A 192 7.69 -21.23 9.90
N GLU A 193 9.00 -21.49 9.84
CA GLU A 193 10.01 -20.49 9.46
C GLU A 193 9.86 -19.96 8.04
N VAL A 194 9.34 -20.78 7.12
CA VAL A 194 9.12 -20.38 5.71
C VAL A 194 7.83 -19.57 5.55
N ILE A 195 6.81 -19.86 6.37
CA ILE A 195 5.53 -19.14 6.35
C ILE A 195 5.68 -17.74 6.99
N ASP A 196 6.56 -17.59 7.99
CA ASP A 196 6.79 -16.32 8.69
C ASP A 196 7.70 -15.34 7.92
N LEU A 197 8.28 -15.75 6.79
CA LEU A 197 9.17 -14.94 5.93
C LEU A 197 8.43 -14.29 4.76
#